data_e7f01223817c0e273f0cc85243302c3e
#
_entry.id   e7f01223817c0e273f0cc85243302c3e
#
_cell.length_a   1.000
_cell.length_b   1.000
_cell.length_c   1.000
_cell.angle_alpha   90.00
_cell.angle_beta   90.00
_cell.angle_gamma   90.00
#
_symmetry.space_group_name_H-M   'P 1'
#
loop_
_entity.id
_entity.type
_entity.pdbx_description
1 polymer ?
#
loop_
_entity_poly.entity_id
_entity_poly.type
_entity_poly.pdbx_seq_one_letter_code
_entity_poly.pdbx_strand_id
1 'polypeptide(L)'
;MAVDVISPIRTFDFRFLMSHPSKLADHYRNDHCAISFELFPPKTDKGMELLEQNVERLKTFGPAFFTCTYGAGGSTQSKTLDVVEKVRGLTGLPVASHLTCVGATVEQLRNYLADAKRRGADYIVALRGDPPKGSDSFEAVEGGLRYANELVELIQSEFSGQFGIAVAGYPEVHQEAPDAKTDLDHLKRKIDTGADIVITQLFYDNADFYRFRDDCEAAGINVPLVPGILPVTNFKQAERIAGMCKASIPESMATAMNESDDPDYQFQIGVDHARRQTIDLIENGVAGIHYYVLNKSDAARQMLDGLSLESNAV
;
A
#
# COMPACT_ATOMS: atom_id res chain seq x y z
N MET A 1 38.58 37.33 -17.29
CA MET A 1 37.89 37.36 -16.01
C MET A 1 36.45 36.94 -16.28
N ALA A 2 36.12 35.67 -16.07
CA ALA A 2 34.78 35.13 -16.18
C ALA A 2 34.19 35.11 -14.77
N VAL A 3 33.03 35.75 -14.59
CA VAL A 3 32.31 35.82 -13.33
C VAL A 3 31.33 34.67 -13.34
N ASP A 4 31.54 33.68 -12.43
CA ASP A 4 30.63 32.57 -12.17
C ASP A 4 29.29 33.12 -11.66
N VAL A 5 28.21 32.81 -12.41
CA VAL A 5 26.82 33.06 -12.00
C VAL A 5 26.39 31.91 -11.14
N ILE A 6 26.37 32.14 -9.84
CA ILE A 6 25.77 31.18 -8.85
C ILE A 6 24.26 31.21 -9.03
N SER A 7 23.70 30.11 -9.48
CA SER A 7 22.25 29.90 -9.51
C SER A 7 21.65 29.97 -8.10
N PRO A 8 20.51 30.64 -7.90
CA PRO A 8 19.91 30.76 -6.58
C PRO A 8 19.36 29.38 -6.12
N ILE A 9 19.76 28.97 -4.93
CA ILE A 9 19.19 27.87 -4.18
C ILE A 9 17.69 28.17 -4.03
N ARG A 10 16.83 27.32 -4.59
CA ARG A 10 15.38 27.38 -4.36
C ARG A 10 15.13 27.17 -2.87
N THR A 11 14.75 28.21 -2.18
CA THR A 11 14.23 28.14 -0.82
C THR A 11 12.91 27.38 -0.86
N PHE A 12 12.88 26.20 -0.24
CA PHE A 12 11.67 25.46 0.00
C PHE A 12 10.74 26.29 0.87
N ASP A 13 9.58 26.67 0.34
CA ASP A 13 8.60 27.48 1.04
C ASP A 13 7.88 26.64 2.09
N PHE A 14 8.25 26.81 3.35
CA PHE A 14 7.72 26.11 4.53
C PHE A 14 6.25 26.46 4.86
N ARG A 15 5.58 27.26 4.04
CA ARG A 15 4.19 27.71 4.25
C ARG A 15 3.11 26.72 3.81
N PHE A 16 3.49 25.55 3.24
CA PHE A 16 2.53 24.53 2.83
C PHE A 16 2.14 23.55 3.96
N LEU A 17 2.60 23.74 5.19
CA LEU A 17 2.53 22.78 6.29
C LEU A 17 1.31 22.91 7.22
N MET A 18 0.32 23.73 6.90
CA MET A 18 -0.89 23.92 7.72
C MET A 18 -2.17 24.02 6.87
N SER A 19 -2.33 23.19 5.86
CA SER A 19 -3.62 23.05 5.18
C SER A 19 -4.16 21.64 5.39
N HIS A 20 -5.44 21.56 5.75
CA HIS A 20 -6.29 20.37 5.96
C HIS A 20 -5.75 19.05 5.37
N PRO A 21 -6.03 17.88 5.98
CA PRO A 21 -5.58 16.62 5.42
C PRO A 21 -5.98 16.58 3.95
N SER A 22 -4.97 16.53 3.06
CA SER A 22 -5.22 16.35 1.63
C SER A 22 -6.09 15.11 1.51
N LYS A 23 -7.18 15.18 0.74
CA LYS A 23 -7.99 14.00 0.46
C LYS A 23 -7.04 12.95 -0.10
N LEU A 24 -7.18 11.70 0.32
CA LEU A 24 -6.26 10.63 -0.09
C LEU A 24 -6.06 10.59 -1.62
N ALA A 25 -7.14 10.78 -2.39
CA ALA A 25 -7.09 10.84 -3.85
C ALA A 25 -6.30 12.04 -4.41
N ASP A 26 -6.09 13.11 -3.63
CA ASP A 26 -5.38 14.31 -4.12
C ASP A 26 -3.88 14.05 -4.33
N HIS A 27 -3.30 13.06 -3.66
CA HIS A 27 -1.92 12.63 -3.90
C HIS A 27 -1.66 12.16 -5.33
N TYR A 28 -2.71 11.73 -6.05
CA TYR A 28 -2.65 11.09 -7.36
C TYR A 28 -3.16 11.97 -8.49
N ARG A 29 -3.26 13.30 -8.27
CA ARG A 29 -3.75 14.27 -9.27
C ARG A 29 -2.66 15.15 -9.88
N ASN A 30 -1.41 14.91 -9.51
CA ASN A 30 -0.28 15.71 -9.95
C ASN A 30 0.44 15.05 -11.13
N ASP A 31 1.30 15.81 -11.81
CA ASP A 31 2.12 15.34 -12.93
C ASP A 31 3.33 14.48 -12.48
N HIS A 32 3.29 13.94 -11.26
CA HIS A 32 4.31 13.04 -10.73
C HIS A 32 3.68 11.79 -10.13
N CYS A 33 4.38 10.67 -10.26
CA CYS A 33 3.99 9.41 -9.67
C CYS A 33 4.19 9.45 -8.15
N ALA A 34 3.09 9.46 -7.39
CA ALA A 34 3.15 9.46 -5.93
C ALA A 34 3.59 8.08 -5.42
N ILE A 35 4.50 8.03 -4.46
CA ILE A 35 4.90 6.76 -3.84
C ILE A 35 4.43 6.67 -2.39
N SER A 36 4.18 5.45 -1.93
CA SER A 36 3.83 5.15 -0.55
C SER A 36 4.44 3.81 -0.11
N PHE A 37 4.63 3.62 1.19
CA PHE A 37 5.28 2.44 1.74
C PHE A 37 4.42 1.76 2.80
N GLU A 38 4.36 0.41 2.75
CA GLU A 38 3.67 -0.39 3.75
C GLU A 38 4.64 -0.85 4.85
N LEU A 39 4.20 -0.68 6.09
CA LEU A 39 4.89 -1.08 7.30
C LEU A 39 4.11 -2.17 8.04
N PHE A 40 4.83 -2.95 8.85
CA PHE A 40 4.26 -3.98 9.72
C PHE A 40 4.52 -3.65 11.19
N PRO A 41 3.55 -3.86 12.09
CA PRO A 41 3.79 -3.70 13.52
C PRO A 41 4.89 -4.67 14.00
N PRO A 42 6.01 -4.17 14.52
CA PRO A 42 7.07 -5.04 15.04
C PRO A 42 6.62 -5.74 16.32
N LYS A 43 7.20 -6.91 16.58
CA LYS A 43 6.86 -7.71 17.76
C LYS A 43 7.65 -7.33 19.00
N THR A 44 8.78 -6.65 18.85
CA THR A 44 9.75 -6.32 19.91
C THR A 44 10.16 -4.86 19.85
N ASP A 45 10.67 -4.32 20.96
CA ASP A 45 11.18 -2.94 21.04
C ASP A 45 12.35 -2.72 20.06
N LYS A 46 13.28 -3.68 19.98
CA LYS A 46 14.36 -3.64 18.98
C LYS A 46 13.82 -3.61 17.54
N GLY A 47 12.71 -4.30 17.27
CA GLY A 47 12.01 -4.24 15.99
C GLY A 47 11.45 -2.86 15.72
N MET A 48 10.97 -2.15 16.76
CA MET A 48 10.49 -0.77 16.66
C MET A 48 11.63 0.19 16.34
N GLU A 49 12.76 0.06 17.01
CA GLU A 49 13.97 0.88 16.73
C GLU A 49 14.43 0.69 15.25
N LEU A 50 14.43 -0.54 14.76
CA LEU A 50 14.77 -0.83 13.35
C LEU A 50 13.74 -0.26 12.40
N LEU A 51 12.45 -0.32 12.72
CA LEU A 51 11.40 0.31 11.93
C LEU A 51 11.64 1.81 11.80
N GLU A 52 11.90 2.50 12.92
CA GLU A 52 12.18 3.94 12.95
C GLU A 52 13.34 4.31 12.02
N GLN A 53 14.45 3.57 12.10
CA GLN A 53 15.62 3.78 11.24
C GLN A 53 15.29 3.57 9.75
N ASN A 54 14.47 2.56 9.41
CA ASN A 54 14.05 2.32 8.03
C ASN A 54 13.08 3.38 7.54
N VAL A 55 12.15 3.84 8.38
CA VAL A 55 11.23 4.94 8.06
C VAL A 55 11.98 6.24 7.74
N GLU A 56 12.99 6.59 8.54
CA GLU A 56 13.83 7.77 8.27
C GLU A 56 14.55 7.67 6.91
N ARG A 57 15.01 6.49 6.53
CA ARG A 57 15.62 6.26 5.20
C ARG A 57 14.57 6.33 4.08
N LEU A 58 13.40 5.70 4.26
CA LEU A 58 12.33 5.70 3.26
C LEU A 58 11.74 7.10 3.06
N LYS A 59 11.68 7.92 4.12
CA LYS A 59 11.23 9.32 4.06
C LYS A 59 12.04 10.15 3.06
N THR A 60 13.32 9.84 2.85
CA THR A 60 14.19 10.59 1.91
C THR A 60 13.72 10.51 0.45
N PHE A 61 12.89 9.53 0.10
CA PHE A 61 12.28 9.40 -1.22
C PHE A 61 11.01 10.24 -1.41
N GLY A 62 10.59 11.02 -0.39
CA GLY A 62 9.44 11.90 -0.46
C GLY A 62 8.09 11.17 -0.61
N PRO A 63 7.82 10.09 0.17
CA PRO A 63 6.54 9.39 0.04
C PRO A 63 5.37 10.32 0.41
N ALA A 64 4.25 10.13 -0.28
CA ALA A 64 3.00 10.82 0.01
C ALA A 64 2.44 10.44 1.38
N PHE A 65 2.55 9.17 1.75
CA PHE A 65 2.13 8.64 3.04
C PHE A 65 2.76 7.26 3.32
N PHE A 66 2.62 6.81 4.57
CA PHE A 66 2.92 5.44 4.98
C PHE A 66 1.63 4.70 5.33
N THR A 67 1.61 3.37 5.18
CA THR A 67 0.55 2.52 5.72
C THR A 67 1.12 1.58 6.79
N CYS A 68 0.29 1.16 7.73
CA CYS A 68 0.66 0.13 8.70
C CYS A 68 -0.38 -0.98 8.71
N THR A 69 0.09 -2.21 8.53
CA THR A 69 -0.79 -3.39 8.47
C THR A 69 -1.46 -3.66 9.82
N TYR A 70 -2.60 -4.34 9.73
CA TYR A 70 -3.37 -4.81 10.87
C TYR A 70 -3.12 -6.32 11.04
N GLY A 71 -2.71 -6.74 12.21
CA GLY A 71 -2.36 -8.15 12.42
C GLY A 71 -3.57 -9.07 12.29
N ALA A 72 -3.36 -10.22 11.67
CA ALA A 72 -4.38 -11.25 11.50
C ALA A 72 -5.10 -11.58 12.81
N GLY A 73 -6.46 -11.57 12.78
CA GLY A 73 -7.29 -11.88 13.93
C GLY A 73 -7.32 -10.82 15.04
N GLY A 74 -6.94 -9.56 14.75
CA GLY A 74 -7.06 -8.47 15.72
C GLY A 74 -6.00 -8.45 16.84
N SER A 75 -5.04 -9.37 16.81
CA SER A 75 -4.05 -9.55 17.88
C SER A 75 -3.02 -8.40 18.01
N THR A 76 -2.99 -7.46 17.07
CA THR A 76 -2.02 -6.35 17.04
C THR A 76 -2.67 -4.97 16.92
N GLN A 77 -3.96 -4.83 17.24
CA GLN A 77 -4.71 -3.57 17.12
C GLN A 77 -3.99 -2.37 17.76
N SER A 78 -3.60 -2.50 19.01
CA SER A 78 -2.87 -1.44 19.72
C SER A 78 -1.51 -1.16 19.08
N LYS A 79 -0.78 -2.21 18.69
CA LYS A 79 0.54 -2.07 18.07
C LYS A 79 0.50 -1.40 16.70
N THR A 80 -0.55 -1.61 15.90
CA THR A 80 -0.74 -0.90 14.64
C THR A 80 -0.84 0.60 14.88
N LEU A 81 -1.67 1.00 15.82
CA LEU A 81 -1.83 2.41 16.16
C LEU A 81 -0.59 3.01 16.85
N ASP A 82 0.19 2.22 17.61
CA ASP A 82 1.50 2.64 18.14
C ASP A 82 2.46 3.01 17.00
N VAL A 83 2.50 2.19 15.94
CA VAL A 83 3.30 2.49 14.73
C VAL A 83 2.78 3.72 14.02
N VAL A 84 1.46 3.84 13.82
CA VAL A 84 0.84 5.01 13.17
C VAL A 84 1.25 6.30 13.86
N GLU A 85 1.06 6.38 15.17
CA GLU A 85 1.41 7.55 15.98
C GLU A 85 2.91 7.86 15.91
N LYS A 86 3.75 6.82 16.02
CA LYS A 86 5.21 6.96 15.98
C LYS A 86 5.69 7.45 14.62
N VAL A 87 5.23 6.82 13.53
CA VAL A 87 5.63 7.19 12.15
C VAL A 87 5.16 8.60 11.82
N ARG A 88 3.93 8.97 12.21
CA ARG A 88 3.45 10.33 12.02
C ARG A 88 4.31 11.35 12.77
N GLY A 89 4.61 11.08 14.04
CA GLY A 89 5.48 11.95 14.85
C GLY A 89 6.89 12.10 14.28
N LEU A 90 7.45 11.01 13.74
CA LEU A 90 8.79 10.97 13.18
C LEU A 90 8.90 11.67 11.81
N THR A 91 7.88 11.50 10.97
CA THR A 91 7.93 11.95 9.58
C THR A 91 7.19 13.26 9.32
N GLY A 92 6.14 13.54 10.08
CA GLY A 92 5.17 14.60 9.81
C GLY A 92 4.26 14.31 8.61
N LEU A 93 4.42 13.15 7.96
CA LEU A 93 3.64 12.73 6.80
C LEU A 93 2.34 12.05 7.22
N PRO A 94 1.30 12.03 6.35
CA PRO A 94 0.09 11.25 6.59
C PRO A 94 0.40 9.76 6.80
N VAL A 95 -0.41 9.11 7.63
CA VAL A 95 -0.30 7.66 7.88
C VAL A 95 -1.67 7.01 7.78
N ALA A 96 -1.74 5.91 7.03
CA ALA A 96 -2.92 5.06 6.95
C ALA A 96 -2.82 3.88 7.93
N SER A 97 -3.90 3.58 8.60
CA SER A 97 -4.04 2.34 9.35
C SER A 97 -4.82 1.32 8.54
N HIS A 98 -4.32 0.08 8.42
CA HIS A 98 -5.17 -1.00 7.95
C HIS A 98 -6.21 -1.33 9.03
N LEU A 99 -7.41 -1.70 8.60
CA LEU A 99 -8.48 -2.16 9.47
C LEU A 99 -9.24 -3.30 8.79
N THR A 100 -9.48 -4.38 9.51
CA THR A 100 -10.17 -5.56 8.98
C THR A 100 -11.47 -5.85 9.73
N CYS A 101 -12.45 -6.42 9.01
CA CYS A 101 -13.72 -6.87 9.61
C CYS A 101 -13.52 -8.14 10.46
N VAL A 102 -12.50 -8.96 10.13
CA VAL A 102 -12.32 -10.29 10.74
C VAL A 102 -12.19 -10.22 12.26
N GLY A 103 -12.99 -11.03 12.95
CA GLY A 103 -12.93 -11.19 14.40
C GLY A 103 -13.35 -9.96 15.22
N ALA A 104 -13.98 -8.94 14.61
CA ALA A 104 -14.39 -7.72 15.27
C ALA A 104 -15.90 -7.46 15.12
N THR A 105 -16.53 -7.04 16.21
CA THR A 105 -17.90 -6.50 16.18
C THR A 105 -17.88 -5.06 15.64
N VAL A 106 -19.04 -4.58 15.20
CA VAL A 106 -19.20 -3.17 14.75
C VAL A 106 -18.80 -2.20 15.86
N GLU A 107 -19.11 -2.48 17.12
CA GLU A 107 -18.72 -1.65 18.26
C GLU A 107 -17.19 -1.60 18.42
N GLN A 108 -16.50 -2.72 18.28
CA GLN A 108 -15.02 -2.76 18.32
C GLN A 108 -14.41 -1.97 17.18
N LEU A 109 -14.99 -2.06 15.95
CA LEU A 109 -14.55 -1.27 14.81
C LEU A 109 -14.73 0.24 15.04
N ARG A 110 -15.86 0.67 15.61
CA ARG A 110 -16.09 2.07 16.00
C ARG A 110 -15.06 2.57 17.00
N ASN A 111 -14.81 1.79 18.04
CA ASN A 111 -13.83 2.13 19.07
C ASN A 111 -12.42 2.23 18.49
N TYR A 112 -12.05 1.32 17.57
CA TYR A 112 -10.78 1.39 16.87
C TYR A 112 -10.67 2.65 16.00
N LEU A 113 -11.70 2.98 15.22
CA LEU A 113 -11.71 4.17 14.36
C LEU A 113 -11.59 5.46 15.20
N ALA A 114 -12.30 5.54 16.32
CA ALA A 114 -12.19 6.67 17.25
C ALA A 114 -10.77 6.80 17.82
N ASP A 115 -10.12 5.67 18.19
CA ASP A 115 -8.74 5.67 18.67
C ASP A 115 -7.76 6.00 17.57
N ALA A 116 -7.91 5.45 16.36
CA ALA A 116 -7.11 5.75 15.19
C ALA A 116 -7.10 7.25 14.89
N LYS A 117 -8.28 7.89 14.91
CA LYS A 117 -8.39 9.34 14.72
C LYS A 117 -7.66 10.12 15.81
N ARG A 118 -7.86 9.75 17.07
CA ARG A 118 -7.21 10.39 18.21
C ARG A 118 -5.68 10.29 18.14
N ARG A 119 -5.16 9.18 17.61
CA ARG A 119 -3.72 8.91 17.46
C ARG A 119 -3.13 9.39 16.14
N GLY A 120 -3.91 10.09 15.35
CA GLY A 120 -3.44 10.80 14.16
C GLY A 120 -3.38 9.97 12.89
N ALA A 121 -4.17 8.89 12.77
CA ALA A 121 -4.39 8.26 11.47
C ALA A 121 -5.14 9.22 10.55
N ASP A 122 -4.64 9.40 9.34
CA ASP A 122 -5.26 10.25 8.31
C ASP A 122 -6.15 9.43 7.39
N TYR A 123 -5.75 8.17 7.15
CA TYR A 123 -6.40 7.28 6.20
C TYR A 123 -6.64 5.90 6.81
N ILE A 124 -7.63 5.18 6.25
CA ILE A 124 -7.91 3.79 6.58
C ILE A 124 -7.80 2.94 5.31
N VAL A 125 -7.02 1.87 5.37
CA VAL A 125 -7.09 0.79 4.37
C VAL A 125 -8.13 -0.21 4.86
N ALA A 126 -9.34 -0.13 4.27
CA ALA A 126 -10.49 -0.93 4.68
C ALA A 126 -10.47 -2.30 4.00
N LEU A 127 -10.33 -3.35 4.79
CA LEU A 127 -10.18 -4.73 4.35
C LEU A 127 -11.22 -5.65 5.02
N ARG A 128 -11.52 -6.77 4.38
CA ARG A 128 -12.29 -7.83 5.03
C ARG A 128 -11.44 -8.56 6.08
N GLY A 129 -10.21 -8.85 5.72
CA GLY A 129 -9.29 -9.73 6.42
C GLY A 129 -9.43 -11.19 5.97
N ASP A 130 -8.35 -11.95 6.15
CA ASP A 130 -8.30 -13.37 5.84
C ASP A 130 -8.99 -14.20 6.92
N PRO A 131 -9.49 -15.42 6.59
CA PRO A 131 -9.99 -16.34 7.58
C PRO A 131 -8.98 -16.57 8.71
N PRO A 132 -9.42 -16.78 9.95
CA PRO A 132 -8.54 -17.13 11.05
C PRO A 132 -7.74 -18.41 10.72
N LYS A 133 -6.51 -18.51 11.24
CA LYS A 133 -5.68 -19.72 11.02
C LYS A 133 -6.43 -20.97 11.45
N GLY A 134 -6.54 -21.92 10.51
CA GLY A 134 -7.23 -23.20 10.71
C GLY A 134 -8.72 -23.18 10.33
N SER A 135 -9.21 -22.06 9.77
CA SER A 135 -10.53 -21.99 9.13
C SER A 135 -10.36 -21.89 7.61
N ASP A 136 -11.16 -22.66 6.88
CA ASP A 136 -11.14 -22.65 5.40
C ASP A 136 -12.04 -21.55 4.81
N SER A 137 -12.85 -20.89 5.65
CA SER A 137 -13.78 -19.85 5.22
C SER A 137 -13.81 -18.69 6.22
N PHE A 138 -14.11 -17.49 5.69
CA PHE A 138 -14.39 -16.33 6.51
C PHE A 138 -15.83 -16.40 7.07
N GLU A 139 -15.95 -16.27 8.39
CA GLU A 139 -17.23 -16.07 9.05
C GLU A 139 -17.18 -14.81 9.91
N ALA A 140 -18.19 -13.92 9.73
CA ALA A 140 -18.31 -12.77 10.58
C ALA A 140 -18.73 -13.21 12.01
N VAL A 141 -18.13 -12.59 13.02
CA VAL A 141 -18.62 -12.74 14.39
C VAL A 141 -20.04 -12.16 14.52
N GLU A 142 -20.79 -12.61 15.53
CA GLU A 142 -22.10 -12.02 15.79
C GLU A 142 -21.99 -10.52 16.02
N GLY A 143 -22.79 -9.71 15.31
CA GLY A 143 -22.68 -8.24 15.31
C GLY A 143 -21.44 -7.68 14.60
N GLY A 144 -20.72 -8.48 13.82
CA GLY A 144 -19.60 -8.08 12.98
C GLY A 144 -19.99 -7.80 11.54
N LEU A 145 -19.03 -7.30 10.74
CA LEU A 145 -19.16 -7.06 9.31
C LEU A 145 -18.64 -8.23 8.49
N ARG A 146 -19.25 -8.47 7.34
CA ARG A 146 -18.89 -9.57 6.43
C ARG A 146 -17.90 -9.16 5.36
N TYR A 147 -18.01 -7.92 4.87
CA TYR A 147 -17.31 -7.45 3.68
C TYR A 147 -16.68 -6.07 3.89
N ALA A 148 -15.62 -5.79 3.17
CA ALA A 148 -14.92 -4.51 3.24
C ALA A 148 -15.81 -3.31 2.84
N ASN A 149 -16.78 -3.49 1.93
CA ASN A 149 -17.72 -2.42 1.59
C ASN A 149 -18.61 -2.01 2.78
N GLU A 150 -18.97 -2.95 3.67
CA GLU A 150 -19.73 -2.63 4.89
C GLU A 150 -18.86 -1.81 5.88
N LEU A 151 -17.55 -2.08 5.92
CA LEU A 151 -16.62 -1.26 6.69
C LEU A 151 -16.46 0.14 6.09
N VAL A 152 -16.39 0.26 4.74
CA VAL A 152 -16.42 1.57 4.07
C VAL A 152 -17.69 2.33 4.40
N GLU A 153 -18.85 1.67 4.38
CA GLU A 153 -20.15 2.27 4.76
C GLU A 153 -20.16 2.76 6.21
N LEU A 154 -19.65 1.96 7.13
CA LEU A 154 -19.50 2.36 8.55
C LEU A 154 -18.65 3.63 8.68
N ILE A 155 -17.49 3.68 7.98
CA ILE A 155 -16.61 4.85 8.02
C ILE A 155 -17.30 6.07 7.41
N GLN A 156 -17.96 5.93 6.27
CA GLN A 156 -18.63 7.03 5.60
C GLN A 156 -19.84 7.57 6.41
N SER A 157 -20.59 6.69 7.06
CA SER A 157 -21.78 7.09 7.82
C SER A 157 -21.44 7.71 9.17
N GLU A 158 -20.44 7.20 9.89
CA GLU A 158 -20.18 7.61 11.28
C GLU A 158 -18.92 8.48 11.44
N PHE A 159 -17.98 8.41 10.48
CA PHE A 159 -16.72 9.14 10.51
C PHE A 159 -16.51 9.98 9.23
N SER A 160 -17.59 10.43 8.62
CA SER A 160 -17.56 11.18 7.36
C SER A 160 -16.55 12.33 7.38
N GLY A 161 -15.68 12.37 6.35
CA GLY A 161 -14.67 13.39 6.21
C GLY A 161 -13.50 13.34 7.22
N GLN A 162 -13.48 12.34 8.12
CA GLN A 162 -12.41 12.19 9.10
C GLN A 162 -11.24 11.36 8.60
N PHE A 163 -11.47 10.47 7.63
CA PHE A 163 -10.47 9.60 7.02
C PHE A 163 -10.61 9.60 5.50
N GLY A 164 -9.48 9.51 4.79
CA GLY A 164 -9.47 8.99 3.44
C GLY A 164 -9.50 7.46 3.48
N ILE A 165 -10.13 6.82 2.48
CA ILE A 165 -10.37 5.38 2.48
C ILE A 165 -9.72 4.72 1.27
N ALA A 166 -8.78 3.82 1.50
CA ALA A 166 -8.23 2.91 0.50
C ALA A 166 -8.88 1.53 0.62
N VAL A 167 -9.03 0.84 -0.49
CA VAL A 167 -9.50 -0.56 -0.55
C VAL A 167 -8.57 -1.41 -1.42
N ALA A 168 -8.58 -2.73 -1.20
CA ALA A 168 -7.78 -3.65 -2.01
C ALA A 168 -8.46 -3.95 -3.36
N GLY A 169 -7.63 -4.02 -4.43
CA GLY A 169 -7.95 -4.59 -5.74
C GLY A 169 -7.03 -5.76 -6.06
N TYR A 170 -7.40 -6.63 -7.01
CA TYR A 170 -6.67 -7.88 -7.30
C TYR A 170 -6.43 -8.02 -8.80
N PRO A 171 -5.23 -7.67 -9.31
CA PRO A 171 -4.90 -7.80 -10.72
C PRO A 171 -5.04 -9.23 -11.26
N GLU A 172 -4.78 -10.23 -10.40
CA GLU A 172 -4.87 -11.65 -10.74
C GLU A 172 -6.10 -12.35 -10.12
N VAL A 173 -7.16 -11.57 -9.80
CA VAL A 173 -8.43 -12.04 -9.22
C VAL A 173 -8.28 -12.51 -7.75
N HIS A 174 -9.20 -12.09 -6.90
CA HIS A 174 -9.23 -12.52 -5.50
C HIS A 174 -9.44 -14.03 -5.38
N GLN A 175 -8.65 -14.69 -4.54
CA GLN A 175 -8.65 -16.16 -4.41
C GLN A 175 -10.00 -16.81 -4.07
N GLU A 176 -10.92 -16.07 -3.46
CA GLU A 176 -12.27 -16.57 -3.13
C GLU A 176 -13.33 -16.10 -4.14
N ALA A 177 -12.97 -15.25 -5.11
CA ALA A 177 -13.90 -14.88 -6.16
C ALA A 177 -14.03 -16.03 -7.18
N PRO A 178 -15.24 -16.35 -7.64
CA PRO A 178 -15.43 -17.42 -8.61
C PRO A 178 -14.86 -17.08 -9.99
N ASP A 179 -14.79 -15.80 -10.33
CA ASP A 179 -14.27 -15.29 -11.59
C ASP A 179 -13.90 -13.78 -11.49
N ALA A 180 -13.17 -13.28 -12.50
CA ALA A 180 -12.71 -11.89 -12.56
C ALA A 180 -13.86 -10.88 -12.56
N LYS A 181 -14.98 -11.19 -13.22
CA LYS A 181 -16.14 -10.30 -13.26
C LYS A 181 -16.75 -10.12 -11.87
N THR A 182 -16.91 -11.19 -11.13
CA THR A 182 -17.46 -11.14 -9.77
C THR A 182 -16.54 -10.37 -8.82
N ASP A 183 -15.20 -10.54 -8.95
CA ASP A 183 -14.23 -9.78 -8.16
C ASP A 183 -14.30 -8.29 -8.48
N LEU A 184 -14.40 -7.94 -9.75
CA LEU A 184 -14.57 -6.56 -10.21
C LEU A 184 -15.90 -5.94 -9.71
N ASP A 185 -16.99 -6.69 -9.72
CA ASP A 185 -18.29 -6.27 -9.16
C ASP A 185 -18.17 -6.01 -7.63
N HIS A 186 -17.37 -6.80 -6.92
CA HIS A 186 -17.08 -6.57 -5.50
C HIS A 186 -16.24 -5.32 -5.28
N LEU A 187 -15.24 -5.08 -6.12
CA LEU A 187 -14.45 -3.85 -6.09
C LEU A 187 -15.33 -2.63 -6.36
N LYS A 188 -16.15 -2.68 -7.40
CA LYS A 188 -17.08 -1.61 -7.74
C LYS A 188 -17.99 -1.22 -6.58
N ARG A 189 -18.53 -2.19 -5.84
CA ARG A 189 -19.34 -1.90 -4.63
C ARG A 189 -18.55 -1.13 -3.58
N LYS A 190 -17.28 -1.46 -3.34
CA LYS A 190 -16.42 -0.72 -2.38
C LYS A 190 -16.25 0.74 -2.81
N ILE A 191 -16.07 0.97 -4.11
CA ILE A 191 -15.93 2.32 -4.67
C ILE A 191 -17.25 3.09 -4.60
N ASP A 192 -18.36 2.48 -5.00
CA ASP A 192 -19.69 3.09 -4.97
C ASP A 192 -20.14 3.44 -3.53
N THR A 193 -19.61 2.73 -2.53
CA THR A 193 -19.85 3.02 -1.11
C THR A 193 -18.98 4.19 -0.60
N GLY A 194 -17.96 4.63 -1.36
CA GLY A 194 -17.19 5.85 -1.05
C GLY A 194 -15.72 5.63 -0.71
N ALA A 195 -15.09 4.56 -1.22
CA ALA A 195 -13.64 4.45 -1.17
C ALA A 195 -12.98 5.43 -2.15
N ASP A 196 -11.86 6.04 -1.74
CA ASP A 196 -11.18 7.10 -2.48
C ASP A 196 -10.17 6.58 -3.49
N ILE A 197 -9.50 5.47 -3.19
CA ILE A 197 -8.47 4.84 -4.04
C ILE A 197 -8.49 3.32 -3.91
N VAL A 198 -7.88 2.66 -4.89
CA VAL A 198 -7.59 1.23 -4.86
C VAL A 198 -6.09 1.03 -4.73
N ILE A 199 -5.63 0.28 -3.72
CA ILE A 199 -4.26 -0.26 -3.67
C ILE A 199 -4.34 -1.72 -4.09
N THR A 200 -3.55 -2.12 -5.11
CA THR A 200 -3.65 -3.50 -5.59
C THR A 200 -2.87 -4.48 -4.71
N GLN A 201 -3.29 -5.73 -4.68
CA GLN A 201 -2.43 -6.84 -4.26
C GLN A 201 -1.17 -6.84 -5.13
N LEU A 202 -0.06 -7.36 -4.58
CA LEU A 202 1.18 -7.52 -5.34
C LEU A 202 0.97 -8.40 -6.57
N PHE A 203 1.73 -8.10 -7.60
CA PHE A 203 1.85 -8.85 -8.84
C PHE A 203 3.29 -8.71 -9.35
N TYR A 204 3.73 -9.59 -10.25
CA TYR A 204 5.10 -9.58 -10.78
C TYR A 204 5.15 -9.33 -12.28
N ASP A 205 4.01 -9.34 -12.99
CA ASP A 205 3.89 -8.97 -14.40
C ASP A 205 2.98 -7.74 -14.53
N ASN A 206 3.50 -6.65 -15.10
CA ASN A 206 2.73 -5.42 -15.28
C ASN A 206 1.55 -5.60 -16.25
N ALA A 207 1.57 -6.61 -17.12
CA ALA A 207 0.44 -6.94 -17.99
C ALA A 207 -0.83 -7.28 -17.19
N ASP A 208 -0.69 -7.91 -16.00
CA ASP A 208 -1.82 -8.19 -15.12
C ASP A 208 -2.45 -6.91 -14.58
N PHE A 209 -1.62 -5.94 -14.20
CA PHE A 209 -2.11 -4.64 -13.76
C PHE A 209 -2.77 -3.86 -14.90
N TYR A 210 -2.20 -3.87 -16.10
CA TYR A 210 -2.79 -3.12 -17.23
C TYR A 210 -4.14 -3.70 -17.63
N ARG A 211 -4.27 -5.03 -17.67
CA ARG A 211 -5.57 -5.70 -17.89
C ARG A 211 -6.58 -5.30 -16.81
N PHE A 212 -6.18 -5.37 -15.54
CA PHE A 212 -7.03 -4.97 -14.41
C PHE A 212 -7.46 -3.51 -14.50
N ARG A 213 -6.56 -2.60 -14.90
CA ARG A 213 -6.85 -1.18 -15.09
C ARG A 213 -7.92 -0.98 -16.19
N ASP A 214 -7.74 -1.65 -17.31
CA ASP A 214 -8.67 -1.56 -18.44
C ASP A 214 -10.05 -2.13 -18.07
N ASP A 215 -10.11 -3.22 -17.33
CA ASP A 215 -11.35 -3.80 -16.79
C ASP A 215 -12.04 -2.85 -15.79
N CYS A 216 -11.27 -2.19 -14.91
CA CYS A 216 -11.79 -1.18 -13.99
C CYS A 216 -12.40 0.02 -14.73
N GLU A 217 -11.72 0.53 -15.76
CA GLU A 217 -12.23 1.62 -16.59
C GLU A 217 -13.54 1.22 -17.29
N ALA A 218 -13.57 0.03 -17.89
CA ALA A 218 -14.78 -0.51 -18.53
C ALA A 218 -15.96 -0.68 -17.57
N ALA A 219 -15.68 -0.99 -16.29
CA ALA A 219 -16.69 -1.08 -15.22
C ALA A 219 -17.08 0.29 -14.63
N GLY A 220 -16.49 1.40 -15.09
CA GLY A 220 -16.75 2.74 -14.56
C GLY A 220 -16.16 2.98 -13.17
N ILE A 221 -15.05 2.34 -12.82
CA ILE A 221 -14.26 2.62 -11.65
C ILE A 221 -13.27 3.74 -12.00
N ASN A 222 -13.52 4.96 -11.50
CA ASN A 222 -12.80 6.17 -11.90
C ASN A 222 -11.94 6.76 -10.75
N VAL A 223 -11.66 5.96 -9.72
CA VAL A 223 -10.74 6.37 -8.64
C VAL A 223 -9.31 5.96 -8.98
N PRO A 224 -8.28 6.60 -8.40
CA PRO A 224 -6.89 6.21 -8.61
C PRO A 224 -6.67 4.71 -8.29
N LEU A 225 -6.06 4.01 -9.25
CA LEU A 225 -5.59 2.64 -9.10
C LEU A 225 -4.09 2.69 -8.82
N VAL A 226 -3.68 2.24 -7.64
CA VAL A 226 -2.30 2.31 -7.16
C VAL A 226 -1.70 0.90 -7.15
N PRO A 227 -0.83 0.56 -8.11
CA PRO A 227 -0.17 -0.75 -8.17
C PRO A 227 0.68 -0.99 -6.93
N GLY A 228 0.53 -2.19 -6.35
CA GLY A 228 1.30 -2.68 -5.21
C GLY A 228 2.50 -3.50 -5.66
N ILE A 229 3.72 -3.05 -5.37
CA ILE A 229 4.97 -3.70 -5.77
C ILE A 229 5.70 -4.23 -4.55
N LEU A 230 6.09 -5.51 -4.60
CA LEU A 230 6.94 -6.16 -3.61
C LEU A 230 8.34 -6.41 -4.20
N PRO A 231 9.37 -5.64 -3.79
CA PRO A 231 10.74 -5.97 -4.18
C PRO A 231 11.14 -7.32 -3.58
N VAL A 232 11.43 -8.29 -4.45
CA VAL A 232 11.85 -9.62 -4.03
C VAL A 232 13.29 -9.58 -3.57
N THR A 233 13.58 -10.09 -2.39
CA THR A 233 14.95 -10.16 -1.85
C THR A 233 15.43 -11.59 -1.61
N ASN A 234 14.55 -12.57 -1.75
CA ASN A 234 14.83 -13.99 -1.60
C ASN A 234 13.72 -14.79 -2.30
N PHE A 235 14.09 -15.74 -3.15
CA PHE A 235 13.14 -16.47 -3.99
C PHE A 235 12.17 -17.34 -3.21
N LYS A 236 12.64 -18.08 -2.20
CA LYS A 236 11.78 -18.91 -1.35
C LYS A 236 10.74 -18.08 -0.60
N GLN A 237 11.11 -16.86 -0.19
CA GLN A 237 10.16 -15.94 0.43
C GLN A 237 9.13 -15.44 -0.59
N ALA A 238 9.57 -15.13 -1.82
CA ALA A 238 8.67 -14.72 -2.91
C ALA A 238 7.66 -15.82 -3.25
N GLU A 239 8.11 -17.06 -3.44
CA GLU A 239 7.23 -18.21 -3.70
C GLU A 239 6.17 -18.37 -2.60
N ARG A 240 6.61 -18.27 -1.33
CA ARG A 240 5.68 -18.36 -0.19
C ARG A 240 4.64 -17.24 -0.20
N ILE A 241 5.05 -15.99 -0.44
CA ILE A 241 4.14 -14.83 -0.47
C ILE A 241 3.22 -14.93 -1.68
N ALA A 242 3.76 -15.21 -2.87
CA ALA A 242 2.99 -15.43 -4.09
C ALA A 242 1.94 -16.51 -3.92
N GLY A 243 2.31 -17.65 -3.31
CA GLY A 243 1.37 -18.73 -3.01
C GLY A 243 0.25 -18.31 -2.04
N MET A 244 0.53 -17.45 -1.05
CA MET A 244 -0.50 -16.93 -0.14
C MET A 244 -1.45 -15.94 -0.82
N CYS A 245 -0.95 -15.13 -1.76
CA CYS A 245 -1.73 -14.13 -2.49
C CYS A 245 -2.30 -14.67 -3.81
N LYS A 246 -1.93 -15.89 -4.21
CA LYS A 246 -2.16 -16.47 -5.55
C LYS A 246 -1.63 -15.61 -6.70
N ALA A 247 -0.53 -14.90 -6.45
CA ALA A 247 0.17 -14.14 -7.47
C ALA A 247 1.07 -15.08 -8.29
N SER A 248 1.17 -14.83 -9.59
CA SER A 248 1.99 -15.61 -10.52
C SER A 248 3.40 -15.04 -10.60
N ILE A 249 4.43 -15.87 -10.37
CA ILE A 249 5.81 -15.46 -10.59
C ILE A 249 6.18 -15.77 -12.05
N PRO A 250 6.61 -14.77 -12.86
CA PRO A 250 7.03 -15.00 -14.24
C PRO A 250 8.16 -16.02 -14.34
N GLU A 251 8.09 -16.93 -15.33
CA GLU A 251 9.11 -17.99 -15.52
C GLU A 251 10.53 -17.41 -15.69
N SER A 252 10.66 -16.29 -16.39
CA SER A 252 11.93 -15.60 -16.56
C SER A 252 12.54 -15.13 -15.24
N MET A 253 11.70 -14.62 -14.31
CA MET A 253 12.15 -14.22 -12.99
C MET A 253 12.51 -15.43 -12.12
N ALA A 254 11.67 -16.48 -12.14
CA ALA A 254 11.93 -17.71 -11.41
C ALA A 254 13.24 -18.37 -11.87
N THR A 255 13.45 -18.45 -13.19
CA THR A 255 14.70 -18.98 -13.78
C THR A 255 15.91 -18.18 -13.32
N ALA A 256 15.90 -16.86 -13.49
CA ALA A 256 17.02 -16.00 -13.11
C ALA A 256 17.33 -16.09 -11.60
N MET A 257 16.33 -16.13 -10.74
CA MET A 257 16.55 -16.24 -9.29
C MET A 257 17.08 -17.61 -8.86
N ASN A 258 16.80 -18.67 -9.62
CA ASN A 258 17.28 -20.04 -9.36
C ASN A 258 18.65 -20.36 -9.95
N GLU A 259 19.28 -19.43 -10.71
CA GLU A 259 20.65 -19.61 -11.21
C GLU A 259 21.68 -19.64 -10.08
N SER A 260 21.39 -19.05 -8.91
CA SER A 260 22.28 -19.06 -7.76
C SER A 260 21.53 -19.03 -6.43
N ASP A 261 22.00 -19.80 -5.46
CA ASP A 261 21.54 -19.75 -4.06
C ASP A 261 22.20 -18.60 -3.26
N ASP A 262 23.10 -17.81 -3.89
CA ASP A 262 23.73 -16.66 -3.25
C ASP A 262 22.66 -15.59 -2.91
N PRO A 263 22.51 -15.22 -1.62
CA PRO A 263 21.54 -14.21 -1.20
C PRO A 263 21.73 -12.84 -1.86
N ASP A 264 22.97 -12.42 -2.11
CA ASP A 264 23.26 -11.13 -2.73
C ASP A 264 22.88 -11.16 -4.23
N TYR A 265 23.10 -12.27 -4.89
CA TYR A 265 22.66 -12.50 -6.28
C TYR A 265 21.13 -12.42 -6.37
N GLN A 266 20.42 -13.20 -5.55
CA GLN A 266 18.95 -13.19 -5.55
C GLN A 266 18.37 -11.82 -5.21
N PHE A 267 18.97 -11.13 -4.25
CA PHE A 267 18.59 -9.76 -3.90
C PHE A 267 18.72 -8.82 -5.11
N GLN A 268 19.84 -8.87 -5.84
CA GLN A 268 20.04 -8.01 -7.00
C GLN A 268 19.05 -8.29 -8.12
N ILE A 269 18.82 -9.56 -8.46
CA ILE A 269 17.82 -9.95 -9.49
C ILE A 269 16.43 -9.44 -9.14
N GLY A 270 16.01 -9.60 -7.88
CA GLY A 270 14.68 -9.16 -7.44
C GLY A 270 14.53 -7.64 -7.40
N VAL A 271 15.58 -6.91 -6.98
CA VAL A 271 15.60 -5.44 -7.03
C VAL A 271 15.54 -4.94 -8.46
N ASP A 272 16.32 -5.53 -9.36
CA ASP A 272 16.33 -5.16 -10.79
C ASP A 272 14.97 -5.43 -11.46
N HIS A 273 14.29 -6.52 -11.06
CA HIS A 273 12.93 -6.80 -11.54
C HIS A 273 11.95 -5.72 -11.08
N ALA A 274 11.90 -5.43 -9.78
CA ALA A 274 11.01 -4.42 -9.22
C ALA A 274 11.31 -3.01 -9.77
N ARG A 275 12.58 -2.70 -10.04
CA ARG A 275 12.97 -1.44 -10.69
C ARG A 275 12.42 -1.35 -12.11
N ARG A 276 12.53 -2.42 -12.93
CA ARG A 276 11.94 -2.47 -14.28
C ARG A 276 10.42 -2.33 -14.24
N GLN A 277 9.74 -3.04 -13.32
CA GLN A 277 8.29 -2.87 -13.12
C GLN A 277 7.95 -1.41 -12.80
N THR A 278 8.68 -0.80 -11.88
CA THR A 278 8.47 0.61 -11.48
C THR A 278 8.61 1.57 -12.65
N ILE A 279 9.69 1.44 -13.43
CA ILE A 279 9.95 2.29 -14.60
C ILE A 279 8.82 2.15 -15.63
N ASP A 280 8.47 0.92 -15.99
CA ASP A 280 7.43 0.64 -16.97
C ASP A 280 6.05 1.18 -16.49
N LEU A 281 5.71 1.03 -15.21
CA LEU A 281 4.48 1.60 -14.65
C LEU A 281 4.45 3.13 -14.77
N ILE A 282 5.56 3.81 -14.43
CA ILE A 282 5.67 5.29 -14.55
C ILE A 282 5.54 5.72 -16.01
N GLU A 283 6.24 5.05 -16.93
CA GLU A 283 6.19 5.34 -18.37
C GLU A 283 4.79 5.12 -18.96
N ASN A 284 3.98 4.21 -18.37
CA ASN A 284 2.59 3.96 -18.73
C ASN A 284 1.58 4.77 -17.90
N GLY A 285 2.03 5.86 -17.28
CA GLY A 285 1.18 6.91 -16.73
C GLY A 285 0.45 6.56 -15.44
N VAL A 286 0.98 5.63 -14.60
CA VAL A 286 0.36 5.40 -13.29
C VAL A 286 0.55 6.62 -12.41
N ALA A 287 -0.53 7.01 -11.72
CA ALA A 287 -0.53 8.19 -10.85
C ALA A 287 0.22 7.97 -9.53
N GLY A 288 0.51 6.72 -9.17
CA GLY A 288 1.30 6.39 -7.98
C GLY A 288 1.56 4.91 -7.83
N ILE A 289 2.50 4.55 -6.95
CA ILE A 289 2.91 3.17 -6.66
C ILE A 289 3.00 2.97 -5.13
N HIS A 290 2.50 1.84 -4.67
CA HIS A 290 2.58 1.41 -3.28
C HIS A 290 3.61 0.29 -3.11
N TYR A 291 4.58 0.45 -2.21
CA TYR A 291 5.67 -0.52 -2.03
C TYR A 291 5.53 -1.31 -0.74
N TYR A 292 5.49 -2.63 -0.86
CA TYR A 292 5.51 -3.60 0.24
C TYR A 292 6.96 -3.84 0.69
N VAL A 293 7.48 -3.01 1.61
CA VAL A 293 8.91 -3.02 1.96
C VAL A 293 9.26 -3.98 3.10
N LEU A 294 8.30 -4.66 3.71
CA LEU A 294 8.49 -5.62 4.82
C LEU A 294 9.39 -5.05 5.95
N ASN A 295 9.20 -3.78 6.30
CA ASN A 295 10.01 -3.02 7.27
C ASN A 295 11.51 -2.93 6.93
N LYS A 296 11.90 -3.07 5.66
CA LYS A 296 13.28 -2.97 5.18
C LYS A 296 13.39 -1.87 4.14
N SER A 297 14.44 -1.06 4.20
CA SER A 297 14.64 0.05 3.26
C SER A 297 15.63 -0.26 2.13
N ASP A 298 16.45 -1.30 2.26
CA ASP A 298 17.59 -1.50 1.34
C ASP A 298 17.16 -1.80 -0.10
N ALA A 299 16.16 -2.68 -0.29
CA ALA A 299 15.63 -2.99 -1.62
C ALA A 299 14.95 -1.76 -2.24
N ALA A 300 14.09 -1.06 -1.47
CA ALA A 300 13.44 0.16 -1.93
C ALA A 300 14.46 1.25 -2.29
N ARG A 301 15.54 1.40 -1.49
CA ARG A 301 16.61 2.34 -1.76
C ARG A 301 17.29 2.06 -3.09
N GLN A 302 17.73 0.82 -3.33
CA GLN A 302 18.41 0.49 -4.59
C GLN A 302 17.48 0.59 -5.80
N MET A 303 16.22 0.19 -5.64
CA MET A 303 15.23 0.25 -6.70
C MET A 303 14.91 1.70 -7.09
N LEU A 304 14.75 2.61 -6.11
CA LEU A 304 14.32 4.00 -6.33
C LEU A 304 15.47 4.97 -6.58
N ASP A 305 16.71 4.57 -6.29
CA ASP A 305 17.87 5.46 -6.43
C ASP A 305 18.02 5.93 -7.88
N GLY A 306 18.09 7.27 -8.05
CA GLY A 306 18.22 7.91 -9.37
C GLY A 306 17.00 7.79 -10.28
N LEU A 307 15.83 7.30 -9.81
CA LEU A 307 14.60 7.34 -10.60
C LEU A 307 13.97 8.74 -10.56
N SER A 308 13.55 9.22 -11.73
CA SER A 308 12.60 10.33 -11.82
C SER A 308 11.19 9.79 -11.55
N LEU A 309 10.48 10.40 -10.61
CA LEU A 309 9.07 10.11 -10.34
C LEU A 309 8.14 11.06 -11.14
N GLU A 310 8.68 11.81 -12.09
CA GLU A 310 7.87 12.62 -13.00
C GLU A 310 7.12 11.69 -13.95
N SER A 311 5.80 11.78 -13.94
CA SER A 311 4.93 11.02 -14.84
C SER A 311 4.95 11.68 -16.22
N ASN A 312 5.20 10.89 -17.25
CA ASN A 312 4.99 11.33 -18.64
C ASN A 312 3.48 11.23 -18.99
N ALA A 313 2.61 11.83 -18.17
CA ALA A 313 1.19 11.89 -18.49
C ALA A 313 1.01 12.65 -19.82
N VAL A 314 0.53 11.95 -20.86
CA VAL A 314 0.17 12.49 -22.18
C VAL A 314 -1.22 13.10 -22.10
#